data_de5454dda1adb896e120f7f92906e808
#
_entry.id   de5454dda1adb896e120f7f92906e808
#
_cell.length_a   1.000
_cell.length_b   1.000
_cell.length_c   1.000
_cell.angle_alpha   90.00
_cell.angle_beta   90.00
_cell.angle_gamma   90.00
#
_symmetry.space_group_name_H-M   'P 1'
#
loop_
_entity.id
_entity.type
_entity.pdbx_description
1 polymer ?
#
loop_
_entity_poly.entity_id
_entity_poly.type
_entity_poly.pdbx_seq_one_letter_code
_entity_poly.pdbx_strand_id
1 'polypeptide(L)'
;MKQYIGTKLIEAEKAYRVDGKVVTLAEDRVPCGNEVEHGYKVRYADGYESFSPKEVFERAYLPLEVNGKLKTEAPSVSAEMVERFIDHHETVTMGGKTTVVRAMLKNGFEIVESSSCVSAENYDEKLGEEICMKRIRNKVWELLGFLLQTAVGGVNGEAVFEEAYRETAGMSFGLAIEAVKKGKKIARRGWNGKNQYVELAERISYENAQHEVINAQHEAIGNKALAFIGTSGVQLGWLASQADMLADDWQIVEG
;
A
#
# COMPACT_ATOMS: atom_id res chain seq x y z
N MET A 1 2.97 21.69 19.70
CA MET A 1 2.73 20.30 19.22
C MET A 1 2.67 20.31 17.70
N LYS A 2 3.13 19.26 17.01
CA LYS A 2 2.99 19.08 15.55
C LYS A 2 1.82 18.15 15.28
N GLN A 3 1.14 18.33 14.14
CA GLN A 3 0.08 17.43 13.68
C GLN A 3 0.68 16.41 12.72
N TYR A 4 0.12 15.19 12.74
CA TYR A 4 0.52 14.09 11.88
C TYR A 4 -0.73 13.48 11.23
N ILE A 5 -0.60 13.01 10.00
CA ILE A 5 -1.61 12.23 9.31
C ILE A 5 -1.12 10.79 9.20
N GLY A 6 -2.00 9.81 9.40
CA GLY A 6 -1.66 8.40 9.26
C GLY A 6 -2.92 7.57 9.10
N THR A 7 -2.75 6.40 8.49
CA THR A 7 -3.79 5.38 8.33
C THR A 7 -3.25 4.05 8.83
N LYS A 8 -4.12 3.15 9.27
CA LYS A 8 -3.75 1.80 9.71
C LYS A 8 -4.89 0.82 9.51
N LEU A 9 -4.53 -0.42 9.21
CA LEU A 9 -5.45 -1.55 9.24
C LEU A 9 -5.59 -2.05 10.68
N ILE A 10 -6.82 -2.36 11.08
CA ILE A 10 -7.14 -2.87 12.43
C ILE A 10 -8.20 -3.97 12.30
N GLU A 11 -8.29 -4.80 13.32
CA GLU A 11 -9.41 -5.71 13.51
C GLU A 11 -10.36 -5.14 14.55
N ALA A 12 -11.67 -5.29 14.35
CA ALA A 12 -12.64 -4.84 15.33
C ALA A 12 -13.90 -5.69 15.32
N GLU A 13 -14.49 -5.85 16.49
CA GLU A 13 -15.78 -6.49 16.70
C GLU A 13 -16.71 -5.59 17.53
N LYS A 14 -18.02 -5.70 17.33
CA LYS A 14 -19.00 -4.97 18.14
C LYS A 14 -18.84 -5.35 19.60
N ALA A 15 -18.79 -4.36 20.47
CA ALA A 15 -18.62 -4.53 21.90
C ALA A 15 -19.42 -3.49 22.68
N TYR A 16 -19.59 -3.76 23.95
CA TYR A 16 -20.23 -2.87 24.91
C TYR A 16 -19.26 -2.61 26.06
N ARG A 17 -19.28 -1.40 26.58
CA ARG A 17 -18.69 -1.10 27.89
C ARG A 17 -19.82 -1.05 28.90
N VAL A 18 -19.78 -1.98 29.86
CA VAL A 18 -20.79 -2.11 30.92
C VAL A 18 -20.10 -1.93 32.26
N ASP A 19 -20.50 -0.91 33.01
CA ASP A 19 -19.90 -0.59 34.32
C ASP A 19 -18.36 -0.60 34.28
N GLY A 20 -17.78 -0.03 33.19
CA GLY A 20 -16.33 0.08 32.98
C GLY A 20 -15.65 -1.16 32.38
N LYS A 21 -16.33 -2.29 32.20
CA LYS A 21 -15.78 -3.51 31.58
C LYS A 21 -16.21 -3.67 30.15
N VAL A 22 -15.29 -4.06 29.27
CA VAL A 22 -15.60 -4.35 27.86
C VAL A 22 -16.13 -5.78 27.74
N VAL A 23 -17.30 -5.92 27.11
CA VAL A 23 -18.00 -7.20 26.90
C VAL A 23 -18.34 -7.32 25.42
N THR A 24 -17.94 -8.44 24.81
CA THR A 24 -18.41 -8.86 23.48
C THR A 24 -19.53 -9.87 23.65
N LEU A 25 -20.63 -9.65 22.98
CA LEU A 25 -21.76 -10.58 23.04
C LEU A 25 -22.04 -11.15 21.66
N ALA A 26 -22.38 -12.45 21.62
CA ALA A 26 -22.91 -13.06 20.42
C ALA A 26 -24.21 -12.35 19.99
N GLU A 27 -24.37 -12.19 18.70
CA GLU A 27 -25.39 -11.44 17.96
C GLU A 27 -26.65 -10.98 18.74
N ASP A 28 -26.93 -9.66 18.63
CA ASP A 28 -28.19 -8.99 19.04
C ASP A 28 -28.58 -8.97 20.54
N ARG A 29 -27.68 -9.31 21.44
CA ARG A 29 -27.93 -9.14 22.86
C ARG A 29 -27.34 -7.82 23.36
N VAL A 30 -28.21 -6.98 23.97
CA VAL A 30 -27.73 -5.81 24.70
C VAL A 30 -27.49 -6.25 26.16
N PRO A 31 -26.30 -6.00 26.72
CA PRO A 31 -26.02 -6.38 28.09
C PRO A 31 -26.87 -5.54 29.07
N CYS A 32 -27.24 -6.13 30.20
CA CYS A 32 -27.88 -5.42 31.30
C CYS A 32 -26.81 -4.82 32.22
N GLY A 33 -26.91 -3.53 32.53
CA GLY A 33 -26.00 -2.79 33.41
C GLY A 33 -26.56 -1.40 33.70
N ASN A 34 -25.99 -0.70 34.66
CA ASN A 34 -26.41 0.67 34.99
C ASN A 34 -25.90 1.69 33.96
N GLU A 35 -24.68 1.45 33.42
CA GLU A 35 -24.10 2.25 32.36
C GLU A 35 -23.70 1.31 31.21
N VAL A 36 -24.37 1.44 30.06
CA VAL A 36 -24.06 0.67 28.85
C VAL A 36 -23.68 1.61 27.73
N GLU A 37 -22.44 1.54 27.30
CA GLU A 37 -21.91 2.29 26.16
C GLU A 37 -21.67 1.33 24.98
N HIS A 38 -22.25 1.64 23.83
CA HIS A 38 -22.06 0.89 22.59
C HIS A 38 -20.74 1.29 21.91
N GLY A 39 -20.02 0.32 21.37
CA GLY A 39 -18.75 0.57 20.69
C GLY A 39 -18.17 -0.65 20.02
N TYR A 40 -16.88 -0.63 19.91
CA TYR A 40 -16.09 -1.68 19.26
C TYR A 40 -14.90 -2.03 20.13
N LYS A 41 -14.62 -3.33 20.28
CA LYS A 41 -13.35 -3.84 20.74
C LYS A 41 -12.42 -3.84 19.52
N VAL A 42 -11.34 -3.10 19.62
CA VAL A 42 -10.36 -2.88 18.54
C VAL A 42 -9.07 -3.61 18.88
N ARG A 43 -8.54 -4.38 17.94
CA ARG A 43 -7.22 -5.01 18.02
C ARG A 43 -6.29 -4.39 16.98
N TYR A 44 -5.12 -3.96 17.42
CA TYR A 44 -4.06 -3.41 16.58
C TYR A 44 -3.06 -4.49 16.16
N ALA A 45 -2.26 -4.20 15.13
CA ALA A 45 -1.28 -5.14 14.58
C ALA A 45 -0.23 -5.64 15.61
N ASP A 46 0.07 -4.84 16.63
CA ASP A 46 0.96 -5.18 17.74
C ASP A 46 0.30 -6.04 18.84
N GLY A 47 -0.99 -6.40 18.65
CA GLY A 47 -1.78 -7.15 19.61
C GLY A 47 -2.41 -6.32 20.73
N TYR A 48 -2.18 -5.00 20.76
CA TYR A 48 -2.84 -4.13 21.74
C TYR A 48 -4.35 -4.10 21.47
N GLU A 49 -5.15 -4.18 22.54
CA GLU A 49 -6.61 -4.10 22.47
C GLU A 49 -7.13 -2.85 23.18
N SER A 50 -8.13 -2.22 22.60
CA SER A 50 -8.82 -1.06 23.19
C SER A 50 -10.30 -1.10 22.91
N PHE A 51 -11.07 -0.26 23.62
CA PHE A 51 -12.48 0.00 23.32
C PHE A 51 -12.62 1.37 22.68
N SER A 52 -13.37 1.44 21.59
CA SER A 52 -13.72 2.71 20.93
C SER A 52 -15.25 2.89 20.95
N PRO A 53 -15.78 4.05 21.41
CA PRO A 53 -17.18 4.39 21.29
C PRO A 53 -17.68 4.31 19.84
N LYS A 54 -18.92 3.88 19.64
CA LYS A 54 -19.49 3.63 18.31
C LYS A 54 -19.30 4.79 17.34
N GLU A 55 -19.70 6.00 17.71
CA GLU A 55 -19.62 7.18 16.84
C GLU A 55 -18.17 7.56 16.48
N VAL A 56 -17.25 7.40 17.44
CA VAL A 56 -15.81 7.67 17.22
C VAL A 56 -15.24 6.65 16.26
N PHE A 57 -15.59 5.38 16.43
CA PHE A 57 -15.10 4.29 15.58
C PHE A 57 -15.64 4.41 14.15
N GLU A 58 -16.95 4.51 13.98
CA GLU A 58 -17.61 4.55 12.67
C GLU A 58 -17.22 5.80 11.85
N ARG A 59 -16.84 6.88 12.53
CA ARG A 59 -16.30 8.07 11.87
C ARG A 59 -14.85 7.89 11.39
N ALA A 60 -14.07 7.05 12.09
CA ALA A 60 -12.63 6.91 11.85
C ALA A 60 -12.28 5.76 10.89
N TYR A 61 -13.12 4.72 10.84
CA TYR A 61 -12.81 3.47 10.13
C TYR A 61 -13.88 3.10 9.11
N LEU A 62 -13.42 2.67 7.93
CA LEU A 62 -14.25 2.12 6.87
C LEU A 62 -14.15 0.59 6.93
N PRO A 63 -15.27 -0.16 7.00
CA PRO A 63 -15.22 -1.61 6.99
C PRO A 63 -14.71 -2.14 5.66
N LEU A 64 -13.76 -3.09 5.73
CA LEU A 64 -13.31 -3.88 4.59
C LEU A 64 -14.22 -5.09 4.46
N GLU A 65 -14.81 -5.27 3.29
CA GLU A 65 -15.62 -6.43 2.96
C GLU A 65 -14.85 -7.36 2.02
N VAL A 66 -15.10 -8.66 2.19
CA VAL A 66 -14.50 -9.66 1.29
C VAL A 66 -14.98 -9.40 -0.13
N ASN A 67 -14.06 -9.21 -1.06
CA ASN A 67 -14.39 -9.09 -2.47
C ASN A 67 -14.64 -10.48 -3.06
N GLY A 68 -15.91 -10.86 -3.15
CA GLY A 68 -16.35 -12.18 -3.65
C GLY A 68 -15.94 -12.50 -5.08
N LYS A 69 -15.36 -11.55 -5.83
CA LYS A 69 -14.79 -11.78 -7.16
C LYS A 69 -13.34 -12.28 -7.13
N LEU A 70 -12.70 -12.18 -5.98
CA LEU A 70 -11.31 -12.62 -5.78
C LEU A 70 -11.27 -13.99 -5.10
N LYS A 71 -10.23 -14.75 -5.39
CA LYS A 71 -9.98 -16.08 -4.77
C LYS A 71 -9.06 -15.98 -3.53
N THR A 72 -8.88 -14.78 -3.00
CA THR A 72 -7.98 -14.50 -1.89
C THR A 72 -8.74 -13.75 -0.79
N GLU A 73 -8.35 -13.96 0.47
CA GLU A 73 -8.86 -13.24 1.64
C GLU A 73 -8.05 -11.96 1.94
N ALA A 74 -7.04 -11.66 1.11
CA ALA A 74 -6.25 -10.45 1.30
C ALA A 74 -7.12 -9.18 1.22
N PRO A 75 -6.81 -8.15 2.02
CA PRO A 75 -7.54 -6.89 2.01
C PRO A 75 -7.64 -6.31 0.59
N SER A 76 -8.86 -5.98 0.17
CA SER A 76 -9.11 -5.47 -1.19
C SER A 76 -10.29 -4.51 -1.21
N VAL A 77 -10.32 -3.61 -2.18
CA VAL A 77 -11.47 -2.74 -2.43
C VAL A 77 -12.50 -3.52 -3.25
N SER A 78 -13.78 -3.42 -2.86
CA SER A 78 -14.90 -4.01 -3.61
C SER A 78 -15.73 -2.93 -4.31
N ALA A 79 -16.55 -3.33 -5.29
CA ALA A 79 -17.47 -2.43 -5.96
C ALA A 79 -18.50 -1.86 -4.97
N GLU A 80 -18.93 -2.68 -4.02
CA GLU A 80 -19.87 -2.31 -2.96
C GLU A 80 -19.29 -1.23 -2.04
N MET A 81 -18.00 -1.30 -1.73
CA MET A 81 -17.29 -0.26 -0.95
C MET A 81 -17.28 1.07 -1.72
N VAL A 82 -17.03 1.03 -3.02
CA VAL A 82 -17.03 2.23 -3.88
C VAL A 82 -18.40 2.89 -3.89
N GLU A 83 -19.48 2.12 -4.13
CA GLU A 83 -20.85 2.67 -4.12
C GLU A 83 -21.23 3.24 -2.76
N ARG A 84 -20.88 2.57 -1.66
CA ARG A 84 -21.17 3.05 -0.30
C ARG A 84 -20.37 4.27 0.11
N PHE A 85 -19.21 4.49 -0.50
CA PHE A 85 -18.38 5.64 -0.17
C PHE A 85 -18.85 6.92 -0.85
N ILE A 86 -19.64 6.82 -1.94
CA ILE A 86 -20.36 7.94 -2.54
C ILE A 86 -21.61 8.21 -1.67
N ASP A 87 -21.71 9.40 -1.10
CA ASP A 87 -22.82 9.80 -0.27
C ASP A 87 -24.04 10.19 -1.11
N HIS A 88 -23.84 11.18 -1.99
CA HIS A 88 -24.83 11.65 -2.96
C HIS A 88 -24.16 12.33 -4.14
N HIS A 89 -24.94 12.61 -5.18
CA HIS A 89 -24.46 13.41 -6.32
C HIS A 89 -25.55 14.36 -6.80
N GLU A 90 -25.12 15.40 -7.48
CA GLU A 90 -25.95 16.42 -8.12
C GLU A 90 -25.59 16.46 -9.61
N THR A 91 -26.60 16.55 -10.47
CA THR A 91 -26.45 16.62 -11.92
C THR A 91 -26.99 17.95 -12.44
N VAL A 92 -26.21 18.62 -13.28
CA VAL A 92 -26.56 19.92 -13.88
C VAL A 92 -26.24 19.91 -15.36
N THR A 93 -27.20 20.40 -16.18
CA THR A 93 -26.99 20.63 -17.60
C THR A 93 -26.43 22.04 -17.86
N MET A 94 -25.28 22.11 -18.51
CA MET A 94 -24.66 23.38 -18.92
C MET A 94 -24.67 23.56 -20.44
N GLY A 95 -25.07 24.76 -20.90
CA GLY A 95 -25.05 25.13 -22.32
C GLY A 95 -25.87 24.21 -23.22
N GLY A 96 -26.86 23.49 -22.68
CA GLY A 96 -27.80 22.64 -23.42
C GLY A 96 -27.19 21.37 -24.04
N LYS A 97 -25.92 21.04 -23.77
CA LYS A 97 -25.23 19.88 -24.36
C LYS A 97 -24.15 19.26 -23.46
N THR A 98 -24.00 19.76 -22.27
CA THR A 98 -22.97 19.27 -21.31
C THR A 98 -23.64 18.90 -20.01
N THR A 99 -23.50 17.66 -19.60
CA THR A 99 -23.86 17.18 -18.26
C THR A 99 -22.65 17.32 -17.34
N VAL A 100 -22.84 17.96 -16.19
CA VAL A 100 -21.85 18.06 -15.11
C VAL A 100 -22.41 17.33 -13.90
N VAL A 101 -21.65 16.42 -13.35
CA VAL A 101 -21.99 15.69 -12.12
C VAL A 101 -20.99 16.02 -11.04
N ARG A 102 -21.50 16.46 -9.89
CA ARG A 102 -20.75 16.68 -8.66
C ARG A 102 -21.15 15.58 -7.67
N ALA A 103 -20.20 14.74 -7.29
CA ALA A 103 -20.40 13.72 -6.27
C ALA A 103 -19.72 14.14 -4.96
N MET A 104 -20.43 13.98 -3.85
CA MET A 104 -19.95 14.13 -2.51
C MET A 104 -19.61 12.76 -1.94
N LEU A 105 -18.39 12.59 -1.40
CA LEU A 105 -17.99 11.37 -0.71
C LEU A 105 -18.29 11.48 0.79
N LYS A 106 -18.43 10.36 1.48
CA LYS A 106 -18.75 10.31 2.92
C LYS A 106 -17.79 11.07 3.82
N ASN A 107 -16.53 11.23 3.38
CA ASN A 107 -15.53 12.02 4.11
C ASN A 107 -15.55 13.52 3.77
N GLY A 108 -16.52 13.97 2.95
CA GLY A 108 -16.65 15.35 2.50
C GLY A 108 -15.78 15.73 1.31
N PHE A 109 -15.05 14.79 0.70
CA PHE A 109 -14.30 15.05 -0.53
C PHE A 109 -15.26 15.10 -1.73
N GLU A 110 -15.01 16.02 -2.66
CA GLU A 110 -15.85 16.23 -3.82
C GLU A 110 -15.15 15.81 -5.11
N ILE A 111 -15.91 15.19 -6.01
CA ILE A 111 -15.44 14.84 -7.35
C ILE A 111 -16.42 15.44 -8.36
N VAL A 112 -15.89 16.18 -9.32
CA VAL A 112 -16.67 16.74 -10.42
C VAL A 112 -16.22 16.12 -11.73
N GLU A 113 -17.18 15.63 -12.51
CA GLU A 113 -17.01 15.11 -13.88
C GLU A 113 -17.96 15.76 -14.83
N SER A 114 -17.60 15.79 -16.11
CA SER A 114 -18.45 16.31 -17.16
C SER A 114 -18.43 15.43 -18.40
N SER A 115 -19.56 15.43 -19.12
CA SER A 115 -19.72 14.77 -20.42
C SER A 115 -20.44 15.69 -21.35
N SER A 116 -19.89 15.91 -22.56
CA SER A 116 -20.49 16.80 -23.58
C SER A 116 -20.74 16.04 -24.85
N CYS A 117 -21.90 16.26 -25.47
CA CYS A 117 -22.20 15.79 -26.82
C CYS A 117 -21.73 16.79 -27.90
N VAL A 118 -21.53 16.31 -29.12
CA VAL A 118 -21.12 17.17 -30.27
C VAL A 118 -22.23 18.11 -30.68
N SER A 119 -23.47 17.61 -30.77
CA SER A 119 -24.67 18.37 -31.13
C SER A 119 -25.67 18.36 -29.98
N ALA A 120 -26.34 19.51 -29.74
CA ALA A 120 -27.40 19.60 -28.73
C ALA A 120 -28.60 18.69 -29.05
N GLU A 121 -28.81 18.34 -30.31
CA GLU A 121 -29.86 17.40 -30.74
C GLU A 121 -29.64 15.97 -30.21
N ASN A 122 -28.37 15.62 -29.96
CA ASN A 122 -27.97 14.31 -29.41
C ASN A 122 -27.81 14.37 -27.89
N TYR A 123 -28.22 15.44 -27.24
CA TYR A 123 -28.07 15.59 -25.81
C TYR A 123 -29.06 14.71 -25.06
N ASP A 124 -28.51 13.89 -24.16
CA ASP A 124 -29.25 13.09 -23.20
C ASP A 124 -28.56 13.24 -21.81
N GLU A 125 -29.26 13.86 -20.87
CA GLU A 125 -28.76 14.14 -19.54
C GLU A 125 -28.45 12.85 -18.78
N LYS A 126 -29.31 11.83 -18.89
CA LYS A 126 -29.13 10.55 -18.20
C LYS A 126 -27.91 9.81 -18.71
N LEU A 127 -27.72 9.75 -20.02
CA LEU A 127 -26.52 9.17 -20.62
C LEU A 127 -25.26 9.92 -20.19
N GLY A 128 -25.32 11.26 -20.16
CA GLY A 128 -24.25 12.11 -19.67
C GLY A 128 -23.92 11.84 -18.20
N GLU A 129 -24.95 11.69 -17.36
CA GLU A 129 -24.81 11.33 -15.94
C GLU A 129 -24.17 9.95 -15.76
N GLU A 130 -24.63 8.93 -16.49
CA GLU A 130 -24.04 7.57 -16.43
C GLU A 130 -22.56 7.56 -16.77
N ILE A 131 -22.16 8.31 -17.83
CA ILE A 131 -20.76 8.46 -18.24
C ILE A 131 -19.94 9.13 -17.12
N CYS A 132 -20.46 10.21 -16.54
CA CYS A 132 -19.79 10.92 -15.43
C CYS A 132 -19.69 10.04 -14.20
N MET A 133 -20.76 9.37 -13.79
CA MET A 133 -20.77 8.49 -12.62
C MET A 133 -19.83 7.30 -12.77
N LYS A 134 -19.69 6.73 -13.98
CA LYS A 134 -18.68 5.70 -14.25
C LYS A 134 -17.26 6.22 -14.00
N ARG A 135 -16.93 7.43 -14.42
CA ARG A 135 -15.62 8.06 -14.18
C ARG A 135 -15.41 8.37 -12.69
N ILE A 136 -16.45 8.87 -12.02
CA ILE A 136 -16.44 9.13 -10.57
C ILE A 136 -16.16 7.84 -9.81
N ARG A 137 -16.85 6.73 -10.11
CA ARG A 137 -16.60 5.42 -9.47
C ARG A 137 -15.15 4.94 -9.67
N ASN A 138 -14.59 5.12 -10.85
CA ASN A 138 -13.18 4.78 -11.10
C ASN A 138 -12.23 5.61 -10.21
N LYS A 139 -12.47 6.92 -10.08
CA LYS A 139 -11.68 7.78 -9.19
C LYS A 139 -11.83 7.38 -7.72
N VAL A 140 -13.05 7.05 -7.29
CA VAL A 140 -13.27 6.56 -5.91
C VAL A 140 -12.54 5.23 -5.69
N TRP A 141 -12.52 4.34 -6.68
CA TRP A 141 -11.76 3.10 -6.64
C TRP A 141 -10.26 3.34 -6.43
N GLU A 142 -9.69 4.28 -7.19
CA GLU A 142 -8.28 4.68 -7.05
C GLU A 142 -7.98 5.27 -5.68
N LEU A 143 -8.85 6.16 -5.18
CA LEU A 143 -8.69 6.79 -3.86
C LEU A 143 -8.78 5.77 -2.71
N LEU A 144 -9.73 4.84 -2.76
CA LEU A 144 -9.86 3.77 -1.76
C LEU A 144 -8.70 2.77 -1.86
N GLY A 145 -8.22 2.47 -3.07
CA GLY A 145 -7.03 1.66 -3.29
C GLY A 145 -5.78 2.30 -2.68
N PHE A 146 -5.58 3.60 -2.90
CA PHE A 146 -4.50 4.36 -2.29
C PHE A 146 -4.61 4.39 -0.76
N LEU A 147 -5.82 4.58 -0.23
CA LEU A 147 -6.07 4.57 1.21
C LEU A 147 -5.74 3.20 1.82
N LEU A 148 -6.21 2.11 1.20
CA LEU A 148 -5.94 0.74 1.64
C LEU A 148 -4.44 0.43 1.56
N GLN A 149 -3.79 0.76 0.45
CA GLN A 149 -2.34 0.58 0.30
C GLN A 149 -1.56 1.31 1.40
N THR A 150 -1.96 2.54 1.74
CA THR A 150 -1.34 3.32 2.81
C THR A 150 -1.60 2.70 4.19
N ALA A 151 -2.79 2.11 4.40
CA ALA A 151 -3.12 1.46 5.67
C ALA A 151 -2.36 0.15 5.90
N VAL A 152 -2.08 -0.60 4.82
CA VAL A 152 -1.31 -1.86 4.85
C VAL A 152 0.19 -1.59 4.94
N GLY A 153 0.70 -0.68 4.10
CA GLY A 153 2.14 -0.45 3.93
C GLY A 153 2.71 0.73 4.70
N GLY A 154 1.87 1.50 5.39
CA GLY A 154 2.29 2.76 6.00
C GLY A 154 2.61 3.85 4.98
N VAL A 155 2.80 5.08 5.46
CA VAL A 155 3.11 6.24 4.61
C VAL A 155 4.49 6.12 3.96
N ASN A 156 5.43 5.48 4.64
CA ASN A 156 6.81 5.32 4.17
C ASN A 156 7.05 4.00 3.43
N GLY A 157 6.06 3.12 3.34
CA GLY A 157 6.10 1.89 2.54
C GLY A 157 7.09 0.81 3.00
N GLU A 158 7.70 0.94 4.18
CA GLU A 158 8.75 0.02 4.64
C GLU A 158 8.25 -1.40 4.92
N ALA A 159 7.04 -1.55 5.46
CA ALA A 159 6.49 -2.86 5.80
C ALA A 159 6.05 -3.68 4.56
N VAL A 160 5.48 -3.02 3.54
CA VAL A 160 5.00 -3.71 2.33
C VAL A 160 6.15 -4.21 1.47
N PHE A 161 7.27 -3.47 1.47
CA PHE A 161 8.45 -3.94 0.73
C PHE A 161 9.01 -5.25 1.31
N GLU A 162 9.04 -5.43 2.64
CA GLU A 162 9.57 -6.68 3.22
C GLU A 162 8.68 -7.90 2.94
N GLU A 163 7.34 -7.77 3.01
CA GLU A 163 6.42 -8.86 2.72
C GLU A 163 6.32 -9.20 1.22
N ALA A 164 6.20 -8.19 0.36
CA ALA A 164 6.20 -8.39 -1.09
C ALA A 164 7.50 -9.01 -1.60
N TYR A 165 8.64 -8.75 -0.94
CA TYR A 165 9.92 -9.38 -1.26
C TYR A 165 10.02 -10.83 -0.76
N ARG A 166 9.26 -11.22 0.27
CA ARG A 166 9.26 -12.60 0.80
C ARG A 166 8.37 -13.56 0.00
N GLU A 167 7.27 -13.06 -0.59
CA GLU A 167 6.26 -13.92 -1.25
C GLU A 167 6.37 -13.95 -2.77
N THR A 168 6.92 -12.92 -3.41
CA THR A 168 7.03 -12.93 -4.88
C THR A 168 8.31 -13.58 -5.34
N ALA A 169 8.13 -14.71 -5.92
CA ALA A 169 9.15 -15.44 -6.66
C ALA A 169 9.61 -14.65 -7.91
N GLY A 170 10.25 -13.50 -7.75
CA GLY A 170 10.86 -12.71 -8.82
C GLY A 170 10.60 -11.22 -8.71
N MET A 171 11.66 -10.42 -8.58
CA MET A 171 11.63 -8.96 -8.62
C MET A 171 12.18 -8.48 -9.96
N SER A 172 11.72 -7.31 -10.41
CA SER A 172 12.42 -6.58 -11.47
C SER A 172 13.78 -6.06 -10.98
N PHE A 173 14.69 -5.80 -11.90
CA PHE A 173 16.01 -5.25 -11.58
C PHE A 173 15.93 -3.93 -10.79
N GLY A 174 14.97 -3.06 -11.12
CA GLY A 174 14.77 -1.79 -10.41
C GLY A 174 14.48 -2.01 -8.92
N LEU A 175 13.58 -2.93 -8.60
CA LEU A 175 13.27 -3.30 -7.22
C LEU A 175 14.46 -3.97 -6.52
N ALA A 176 15.20 -4.82 -7.22
CA ALA A 176 16.41 -5.45 -6.70
C ALA A 176 17.47 -4.42 -6.31
N ILE A 177 17.70 -3.38 -7.12
CA ILE A 177 18.60 -2.29 -6.79
C ILE A 177 18.15 -1.48 -5.58
N GLU A 178 16.85 -1.22 -5.44
CA GLU A 178 16.34 -0.56 -4.22
C GLU A 178 16.56 -1.42 -2.96
N ALA A 179 16.46 -2.74 -3.07
CA ALA A 179 16.79 -3.65 -1.97
C ALA A 179 18.28 -3.58 -1.60
N VAL A 180 19.17 -3.55 -2.59
CA VAL A 180 20.62 -3.41 -2.37
C VAL A 180 20.97 -2.09 -1.68
N LYS A 181 20.35 -0.98 -2.08
CA LYS A 181 20.52 0.34 -1.42
C LYS A 181 20.13 0.31 0.05
N LYS A 182 19.20 -0.59 0.44
CA LYS A 182 18.76 -0.84 1.82
C LYS A 182 19.66 -1.89 2.54
N GLY A 183 20.77 -2.29 1.96
CA GLY A 183 21.72 -3.24 2.54
C GLY A 183 21.34 -4.72 2.40
N LYS A 184 20.36 -5.06 1.56
CA LYS A 184 19.98 -6.45 1.28
C LYS A 184 20.92 -7.05 0.23
N LYS A 185 21.12 -8.37 0.26
CA LYS A 185 21.81 -9.14 -0.77
C LYS A 185 20.79 -9.61 -1.80
N ILE A 186 21.13 -9.51 -3.08
CA ILE A 186 20.25 -9.92 -4.18
C ILE A 186 20.93 -10.94 -5.09
N ALA A 187 20.15 -11.83 -5.66
CA ALA A 187 20.60 -12.78 -6.68
C ALA A 187 19.50 -13.03 -7.71
N ARG A 188 19.87 -13.50 -8.89
CA ARG A 188 18.91 -14.02 -9.86
C ARG A 188 18.73 -15.52 -9.68
N ARG A 189 17.51 -16.01 -9.85
CA ARG A 189 17.21 -17.44 -9.85
C ARG A 189 17.92 -18.19 -10.98
N GLY A 190 18.09 -17.54 -12.12
CA GLY A 190 18.75 -18.09 -13.30
C GLY A 190 20.27 -18.14 -13.23
N TRP A 191 20.92 -17.64 -12.20
CA TRP A 191 22.36 -17.72 -12.09
C TRP A 191 22.84 -19.13 -11.75
N ASN A 192 23.85 -19.61 -12.52
CA ASN A 192 24.34 -20.99 -12.41
C ASN A 192 25.29 -21.24 -11.23
N GLY A 193 25.79 -20.21 -10.58
CA GLY A 193 26.72 -20.31 -9.45
C GLY A 193 26.00 -20.47 -8.11
N LYS A 194 26.50 -21.39 -7.28
CA LYS A 194 26.00 -21.53 -5.90
C LYS A 194 26.41 -20.32 -5.07
N ASN A 195 25.45 -19.79 -4.30
CA ASN A 195 25.65 -18.68 -3.36
C ASN A 195 26.20 -17.39 -4.01
N GLN A 196 25.90 -17.16 -5.29
CA GLN A 196 26.23 -15.90 -5.94
C GLN A 196 25.22 -14.83 -5.54
N TYR A 197 25.70 -13.63 -5.22
CA TYR A 197 24.84 -12.49 -4.91
C TYR A 197 25.53 -11.16 -5.21
N VAL A 198 24.75 -10.11 -5.24
CA VAL A 198 25.21 -8.72 -5.30
C VAL A 198 24.81 -8.01 -4.01
N GLU A 199 25.73 -7.21 -3.48
CA GLU A 199 25.50 -6.36 -2.31
C GLU A 199 26.07 -4.97 -2.51
N LEU A 200 25.77 -4.05 -1.60
CA LEU A 200 26.32 -2.70 -1.60
C LEU A 200 27.63 -2.68 -0.85
N ALA A 201 28.70 -2.35 -1.54
CA ALA A 201 30.00 -2.10 -0.93
C ALA A 201 30.13 -0.62 -0.54
N GLU A 202 30.39 -0.38 0.73
CA GLU A 202 30.71 0.92 1.30
C GLU A 202 32.13 0.87 1.90
N ARG A 203 32.85 2.00 1.92
CA ARG A 203 34.20 2.09 2.54
C ARG A 203 35.18 1.04 2.01
N ILE A 204 35.35 1.01 0.70
CA ILE A 204 36.13 0.01 -0.02
C ILE A 204 37.62 0.09 0.38
N SER A 205 38.20 -1.04 0.75
CA SER A 205 39.66 -1.24 0.84
C SER A 205 40.07 -2.33 -0.13
N TYR A 206 41.30 -2.27 -0.63
CA TYR A 206 41.87 -3.28 -1.53
C TYR A 206 43.38 -3.37 -1.38
N GLU A 207 43.96 -4.52 -1.74
CA GLU A 207 45.39 -4.72 -1.84
C GLU A 207 45.86 -4.38 -3.26
N ASN A 208 46.88 -3.54 -3.39
CA ASN A 208 47.46 -3.20 -4.67
C ASN A 208 48.52 -4.25 -5.11
N ALA A 209 49.09 -4.08 -6.32
CA ALA A 209 50.08 -4.99 -6.85
C ALA A 209 51.45 -5.00 -6.08
N GLN A 210 51.65 -4.05 -5.20
CA GLN A 210 52.79 -3.94 -4.29
C GLN A 210 52.52 -4.55 -2.91
N HIS A 211 51.37 -5.25 -2.75
CA HIS A 211 50.87 -5.82 -1.48
C HIS A 211 50.59 -4.80 -0.39
N GLU A 212 50.29 -3.55 -0.74
CA GLU A 212 49.87 -2.55 0.20
C GLU A 212 48.32 -2.53 0.27
N VAL A 213 47.79 -2.52 1.48
CA VAL A 213 46.31 -2.39 1.69
C VAL A 213 45.95 -0.91 1.67
N ILE A 214 45.22 -0.51 0.63
CA ILE A 214 44.73 0.85 0.46
C ILE A 214 43.43 1.02 1.24
N ASN A 215 43.33 2.13 1.99
CA ASN A 215 42.19 2.44 2.87
C ASN A 215 41.93 1.37 3.96
N ALA A 216 43.01 0.83 4.55
CA ALA A 216 42.96 -0.25 5.56
C ALA A 216 42.10 0.12 6.79
N GLN A 217 42.13 1.38 7.21
CA GLN A 217 41.33 1.89 8.35
C GLN A 217 39.90 2.32 7.97
N HIS A 218 39.54 2.21 6.69
CA HIS A 218 38.23 2.66 6.18
C HIS A 218 37.90 4.14 6.46
N GLU A 219 38.92 4.99 6.62
CA GLU A 219 38.73 6.43 6.88
C GLU A 219 38.33 7.21 5.62
N ALA A 220 38.80 6.80 4.45
CA ALA A 220 38.39 7.39 3.19
C ALA A 220 37.01 6.84 2.77
N ILE A 221 36.02 7.72 2.77
CA ILE A 221 34.67 7.40 2.28
C ILE A 221 34.69 7.64 0.77
N GLY A 222 34.84 6.55 0.00
CA GLY A 222 34.69 6.57 -1.44
C GLY A 222 33.24 6.51 -1.92
N ASN A 223 33.04 6.47 -3.22
CA ASN A 223 31.74 6.18 -3.81
C ASN A 223 31.33 4.74 -3.47
N LYS A 224 30.03 4.56 -3.20
CA LYS A 224 29.45 3.23 -3.06
C LYS A 224 29.54 2.47 -4.37
N ALA A 225 29.77 1.17 -4.31
CA ALA A 225 29.82 0.29 -5.47
C ALA A 225 28.97 -0.96 -5.27
N LEU A 226 28.50 -1.54 -6.37
CA LEU A 226 27.92 -2.87 -6.34
C LEU A 226 29.07 -3.90 -6.31
N ALA A 227 29.05 -4.78 -5.34
CA ALA A 227 29.96 -5.92 -5.24
C ALA A 227 29.25 -7.19 -5.64
N PHE A 228 29.76 -7.91 -6.62
CA PHE A 228 29.30 -9.25 -6.95
C PHE A 228 30.19 -10.27 -6.26
N ILE A 229 29.56 -11.14 -5.51
CA ILE A 229 30.22 -12.26 -4.86
C ILE A 229 29.89 -13.52 -5.64
N GLY A 230 30.90 -14.10 -6.24
CA GLY A 230 30.79 -15.31 -7.06
C GLY A 230 31.68 -16.43 -6.59
N THR A 231 31.63 -17.57 -7.26
CA THR A 231 32.46 -18.74 -6.97
C THR A 231 33.96 -18.50 -7.14
N SER A 232 34.33 -17.48 -7.94
CA SER A 232 35.72 -17.08 -8.22
C SER A 232 36.21 -15.91 -7.33
N GLY A 233 35.38 -15.43 -6.42
CA GLY A 233 35.72 -14.33 -5.51
C GLY A 233 34.82 -13.12 -5.63
N VAL A 234 35.31 -11.95 -5.22
CA VAL A 234 34.61 -10.68 -5.17
C VAL A 234 34.98 -9.80 -6.37
N GLN A 235 33.98 -9.32 -7.07
CA GLN A 235 34.13 -8.30 -8.14
C GLN A 235 33.50 -6.98 -7.66
N LEU A 236 34.34 -6.01 -7.32
CA LEU A 236 33.90 -4.65 -7.04
C LEU A 236 33.59 -3.88 -8.33
N GLY A 237 32.55 -3.07 -8.30
CA GLY A 237 32.11 -2.32 -9.48
C GLY A 237 31.38 -3.22 -10.49
N TRP A 238 30.63 -4.20 -10.04
CA TRP A 238 29.86 -5.06 -10.91
C TRP A 238 28.90 -4.26 -11.80
N LEU A 239 28.91 -4.57 -13.09
CA LEU A 239 28.00 -3.99 -14.08
C LEU A 239 26.95 -5.04 -14.48
N ALA A 240 25.69 -4.70 -14.30
CA ALA A 240 24.58 -5.53 -14.73
C ALA A 240 24.57 -5.64 -16.26
N SER A 241 24.46 -6.86 -16.78
CA SER A 241 24.20 -7.07 -18.20
C SER A 241 22.78 -6.64 -18.58
N GLN A 242 22.50 -6.46 -19.88
CA GLN A 242 21.12 -6.21 -20.32
C GLN A 242 20.18 -7.35 -19.92
N ALA A 243 20.64 -8.59 -19.94
CA ALA A 243 19.88 -9.73 -19.47
C ALA A 243 19.55 -9.65 -17.98
N ASP A 244 20.42 -9.09 -17.16
CA ASP A 244 20.19 -8.86 -15.75
C ASP A 244 19.21 -7.70 -15.50
N MET A 245 19.37 -6.61 -16.26
CA MET A 245 18.52 -5.41 -16.15
C MET A 245 17.07 -5.65 -16.58
N LEU A 246 16.86 -6.55 -17.55
CA LEU A 246 15.53 -6.89 -18.09
C LEU A 246 14.89 -8.11 -17.43
N ALA A 247 15.53 -8.70 -16.44
CA ALA A 247 15.05 -9.87 -15.74
C ALA A 247 14.06 -9.55 -14.64
N ASP A 248 13.07 -10.42 -14.46
CA ASP A 248 12.05 -10.38 -13.43
C ASP A 248 12.19 -11.53 -12.40
N ASP A 249 13.36 -12.20 -12.37
CA ASP A 249 13.64 -13.33 -11.50
C ASP A 249 14.61 -13.01 -10.35
N TRP A 250 14.77 -11.73 -10.02
CA TRP A 250 15.57 -11.29 -8.90
C TRP A 250 14.94 -11.67 -7.56
N GLN A 251 15.75 -12.00 -6.58
CA GLN A 251 15.33 -12.37 -5.23
C GLN A 251 16.31 -11.84 -4.18
N ILE A 252 15.81 -11.58 -2.96
CA ILE A 252 16.66 -11.34 -1.81
C ILE A 252 17.19 -12.68 -1.32
N VAL A 253 18.46 -12.75 -1.01
CA VAL A 253 19.10 -13.93 -0.43
C VAL A 253 19.57 -13.63 0.97
N GLU A 254 19.33 -14.58 1.87
CA GLU A 254 19.88 -14.55 3.22
C GLU A 254 21.35 -14.99 3.15
N GLY A 255 22.21 -14.23 3.79
CA GLY A 255 23.66 -14.51 3.84
C GLY A 255 24.03 -15.34 5.04
#